data_a7c2299fca1f8c4d17ab0e46e8edae90
#
_entry.id   a7c2299fca1f8c4d17ab0e46e8edae90
#
_cell.length_a   1.000
_cell.length_b   1.000
_cell.length_c   1.000
_cell.angle_alpha   90.00
_cell.angle_beta   90.00
_cell.angle_gamma   90.00
#
_symmetry.space_group_name_H-M   'P 1'
#
loop_
_entity.id
_entity.type
_entity.pdbx_description
1 polymer ?
#
loop_
_entity_poly.entity_id
_entity_poly.type
_entity_poly.pdbx_seq_one_letter_code
_entity_poly.pdbx_strand_id
1 'polypeptide(L)'
;MTAAKVLARVPHTASNVRARGPRPFVTQLSYDLPDGSRQRWGARAERRARQVGERRGLTWWIGALFVVGSTCFVLGPIPAYANAVGAQAAAMTFFVGSLFFTVASYLAFVQVVRQDGRSWFAWKPAEIGYWACLVQLVGTLYFNVTTFAALLDVPPDAVDRVIWRPDAIGSACFLVASALAFAEAGHRWWSWRPGERDWHITALNMWGSVFFGLSAVGAYVQPSGELTNATWSNGGTFVGAVFFLIASFLTMGEGKRS
;
A
#
# COMPACT_ATOMS: atom_id res chain seq x y z
N MET A 1 17.39 2.09 4.83
CA MET A 1 18.57 2.73 5.49
C MET A 1 19.71 2.76 4.49
N THR A 2 20.62 3.74 4.56
CA THR A 2 21.84 3.72 3.75
C THR A 2 22.74 2.57 4.18
N ALA A 3 23.50 1.99 3.25
CA ALA A 3 24.38 0.86 3.51
C ALA A 3 25.35 1.14 4.70
N ALA A 4 25.92 2.33 4.77
CA ALA A 4 26.84 2.74 5.85
C ALA A 4 26.16 2.66 7.24
N LYS A 5 24.93 3.17 7.38
CA LYS A 5 24.21 3.18 8.66
C LYS A 5 23.76 1.78 9.11
N VAL A 6 23.54 0.87 8.16
CA VAL A 6 23.19 -0.53 8.44
C VAL A 6 24.45 -1.32 8.81
N LEU A 7 25.55 -1.10 8.08
CA LEU A 7 26.83 -1.78 8.33
C LEU A 7 27.45 -1.35 9.68
N ALA A 8 27.21 -0.13 10.14
CA ALA A 8 27.65 0.32 11.46
C ALA A 8 27.04 -0.46 12.66
N ARG A 9 26.02 -1.28 12.39
CA ARG A 9 25.42 -2.19 13.40
C ARG A 9 26.12 -3.54 13.52
N VAL A 10 27.04 -3.83 12.61
CA VAL A 10 27.78 -5.10 12.59
C VAL A 10 28.91 -5.01 13.60
N PRO A 11 29.02 -5.95 14.55
CA PRO A 11 30.18 -6.02 15.45
C PRO A 11 31.49 -6.17 14.67
N HIS A 12 32.56 -5.54 15.12
CA HIS A 12 33.88 -5.65 14.46
C HIS A 12 34.41 -7.09 14.38
N THR A 13 33.93 -7.96 15.27
CA THR A 13 34.28 -9.38 15.32
C THR A 13 33.45 -10.26 14.36
N ALA A 14 32.47 -9.69 13.68
CA ALA A 14 31.60 -10.43 12.79
C ALA A 14 32.29 -10.77 11.47
N SER A 15 31.98 -11.94 10.94
CA SER A 15 32.45 -12.43 9.63
C SER A 15 31.29 -12.64 8.67
N ASN A 16 31.60 -12.91 7.39
CA ASN A 16 30.59 -13.22 6.35
C ASN A 16 29.44 -12.21 6.24
N VAL A 17 29.74 -10.91 6.35
CA VAL A 17 28.75 -9.83 6.30
C VAL A 17 28.12 -9.74 4.90
N ARG A 18 26.80 -9.88 4.82
CA ARG A 18 26.03 -9.80 3.57
C ARG A 18 24.87 -8.83 3.74
N ALA A 19 24.88 -7.77 2.94
CA ALA A 19 23.77 -6.82 2.84
C ALA A 19 22.96 -7.09 1.57
N ARG A 20 21.63 -7.09 1.66
CA ARG A 20 20.70 -7.27 0.55
C ARG A 20 19.65 -6.16 0.56
N GLY A 21 19.22 -5.77 -0.65
CA GLY A 21 18.15 -4.80 -0.87
C GLY A 21 18.16 -4.27 -2.30
N PRO A 22 17.06 -3.67 -2.75
CA PRO A 22 17.01 -2.97 -4.04
C PRO A 22 17.85 -1.70 -3.93
N ARG A 23 18.93 -1.58 -4.73
CA ARG A 23 19.80 -0.40 -4.71
C ARG A 23 19.00 0.89 -4.95
N PRO A 24 19.28 1.96 -4.21
CA PRO A 24 20.36 2.16 -3.23
C PRO A 24 20.03 1.70 -1.79
N PHE A 25 18.92 1.03 -1.54
CA PHE A 25 18.43 0.68 -0.21
C PHE A 25 18.99 -0.66 0.28
N VAL A 26 19.24 -0.77 1.61
CA VAL A 26 19.54 -2.02 2.29
C VAL A 26 18.33 -2.38 3.17
N THR A 27 17.75 -3.56 2.91
CA THR A 27 16.54 -4.06 3.59
C THR A 27 16.79 -5.29 4.45
N GLN A 28 17.92 -5.98 4.22
CA GLN A 28 18.35 -7.15 5.00
C GLN A 28 19.86 -7.11 5.21
N LEU A 29 20.28 -7.53 6.40
CA LEU A 29 21.68 -7.74 6.77
C LEU A 29 21.81 -9.12 7.40
N SER A 30 22.86 -9.86 7.07
CA SER A 30 23.24 -11.11 7.74
C SER A 30 24.74 -11.15 7.97
N TYR A 31 25.17 -11.68 9.11
CA TYR A 31 26.57 -11.85 9.48
C TYR A 31 26.72 -13.00 10.46
N ASP A 32 27.90 -13.59 10.53
CA ASP A 32 28.24 -14.66 11.45
C ASP A 32 29.03 -14.08 12.63
N LEU A 33 28.66 -14.49 13.87
CA LEU A 33 29.36 -14.15 15.09
C LEU A 33 30.52 -15.14 15.36
N PRO A 34 31.48 -14.80 16.25
CA PRO A 34 32.60 -15.68 16.58
C PRO A 34 32.19 -17.05 17.17
N ASP A 35 31.00 -17.11 17.78
CA ASP A 35 30.41 -18.36 18.31
C ASP A 35 29.81 -19.26 17.24
N GLY A 36 29.90 -18.89 15.96
CA GLY A 36 29.33 -19.61 14.82
C GLY A 36 27.84 -19.33 14.56
N SER A 37 27.18 -18.54 15.41
CA SER A 37 25.77 -18.19 15.22
C SER A 37 25.61 -17.15 14.10
N ARG A 38 24.55 -17.33 13.27
CA ARG A 38 24.21 -16.40 12.21
C ARG A 38 23.13 -15.44 12.66
N GLN A 39 23.46 -14.15 12.69
CA GLN A 39 22.52 -13.08 12.94
C GLN A 39 21.90 -12.56 11.64
N ARG A 40 20.60 -12.27 11.68
CA ARG A 40 19.85 -11.67 10.56
C ARG A 40 19.07 -10.47 11.04
N TRP A 41 19.20 -9.37 10.33
CA TRP A 41 18.41 -8.16 10.52
C TRP A 41 17.58 -7.91 9.26
N GLY A 42 16.33 -7.46 9.45
CA GLY A 42 15.44 -7.07 8.37
C GLY A 42 14.66 -5.80 8.75
N ALA A 43 14.56 -4.84 7.83
CA ALA A 43 13.91 -3.55 8.07
C ALA A 43 12.44 -3.71 8.51
N ARG A 44 11.68 -4.60 7.86
CA ARG A 44 10.29 -4.90 8.23
C ARG A 44 10.16 -5.61 9.58
N ALA A 45 11.01 -6.60 9.83
CA ALA A 45 11.02 -7.32 11.10
C ALA A 45 11.32 -6.39 12.28
N GLU A 46 12.27 -5.48 12.12
CA GLU A 46 12.59 -4.47 13.13
C GLU A 46 11.40 -3.53 13.40
N ARG A 47 10.70 -3.07 12.35
CA ARG A 47 9.49 -2.23 12.53
C ARG A 47 8.40 -2.94 13.32
N ARG A 48 8.19 -4.25 13.07
CA ARG A 48 7.22 -5.06 13.83
C ARG A 48 7.66 -5.29 15.28
N ALA A 49 8.93 -5.61 15.50
CA ALA A 49 9.45 -5.85 16.84
C ALA A 49 9.26 -4.64 17.79
N ARG A 50 9.24 -3.42 17.24
CA ARG A 50 8.97 -2.20 18.02
C ARG A 50 7.53 -2.08 18.53
N GLN A 51 6.59 -2.92 18.07
CA GLN A 51 5.17 -2.91 18.44
C GLN A 51 4.82 -4.03 19.43
N VAL A 52 5.80 -4.83 19.85
CA VAL A 52 5.60 -5.89 20.83
C VAL A 52 5.18 -5.25 22.16
N GLY A 53 4.02 -5.67 22.67
CA GLY A 53 3.44 -5.17 23.93
C GLY A 53 2.13 -4.38 23.80
N GLU A 54 1.72 -3.99 22.59
CA GLU A 54 0.39 -3.37 22.36
C GLU A 54 -0.68 -4.46 22.17
N ARG A 55 -1.82 -4.39 22.90
CA ARG A 55 -2.92 -5.38 22.85
C ARG A 55 -3.46 -5.63 21.43
N ARG A 56 -3.45 -4.61 20.57
CA ARG A 56 -3.67 -4.69 19.12
C ARG A 56 -2.69 -3.71 18.49
N GLY A 57 -1.56 -4.21 18.01
CA GLY A 57 -0.52 -3.40 17.41
C GLY A 57 -1.06 -2.56 16.25
N LEU A 58 -0.38 -1.48 15.94
CA LEU A 58 -0.72 -0.55 14.85
C LEU A 58 -0.95 -1.30 13.51
N THR A 59 -0.21 -2.38 13.27
CA THR A 59 -0.38 -3.25 12.07
C THR A 59 -1.79 -3.83 11.97
N TRP A 60 -2.41 -4.23 13.10
CA TRP A 60 -3.78 -4.74 13.08
C TRP A 60 -4.78 -3.65 12.67
N TRP A 61 -4.65 -2.44 13.21
CA TRP A 61 -5.52 -1.31 12.87
C TRP A 61 -5.37 -0.89 11.42
N ILE A 62 -4.13 -0.85 10.90
CA ILE A 62 -3.86 -0.59 9.48
C ILE A 62 -4.61 -1.62 8.62
N GLY A 63 -4.46 -2.91 8.93
CA GLY A 63 -5.16 -3.96 8.19
C GLY A 63 -6.68 -3.84 8.28
N ALA A 64 -7.25 -3.57 9.47
CA ALA A 64 -8.69 -3.43 9.67
C ALA A 64 -9.29 -2.27 8.87
N LEU A 65 -8.62 -1.11 8.87
CA LEU A 65 -9.06 0.05 8.10
C LEU A 65 -8.97 -0.20 6.59
N PHE A 66 -7.91 -0.85 6.12
CA PHE A 66 -7.83 -1.28 4.72
C PHE A 66 -8.90 -2.32 4.36
N VAL A 67 -9.27 -3.24 5.25
CA VAL A 67 -10.40 -4.18 5.03
C VAL A 67 -11.68 -3.41 4.79
N VAL A 68 -12.02 -2.44 5.66
CA VAL A 68 -13.23 -1.63 5.49
C VAL A 68 -13.20 -0.86 4.17
N GLY A 69 -12.09 -0.16 3.89
CA GLY A 69 -11.91 0.59 2.64
C GLY A 69 -12.04 -0.30 1.41
N SER A 70 -11.32 -1.45 1.40
CA SER A 70 -11.39 -2.39 0.27
C SER A 70 -12.79 -2.97 0.09
N THR A 71 -13.53 -3.25 1.17
CA THR A 71 -14.92 -3.72 1.07
C THR A 71 -15.81 -2.70 0.37
N CYS A 72 -15.65 -1.41 0.67
CA CYS A 72 -16.36 -0.34 -0.05
C CYS A 72 -16.03 -0.34 -1.56
N PHE A 73 -14.75 -0.53 -1.92
CA PHE A 73 -14.32 -0.59 -3.32
C PHE A 73 -14.66 -1.91 -4.01
N VAL A 74 -14.94 -2.98 -3.28
CA VAL A 74 -15.52 -4.22 -3.83
C VAL A 74 -17.02 -4.02 -4.12
N LEU A 75 -17.75 -3.37 -3.23
CA LEU A 75 -19.21 -3.18 -3.37
C LEU A 75 -19.55 -2.15 -4.46
N GLY A 76 -18.83 -1.02 -4.49
CA GLY A 76 -19.13 0.11 -5.36
C GLY A 76 -19.32 -0.23 -6.85
N PRO A 77 -18.44 -1.04 -7.47
CA PRO A 77 -18.54 -1.37 -8.91
C PRO A 77 -19.59 -2.41 -9.24
N ILE A 78 -20.26 -3.04 -8.26
CA ILE A 78 -21.25 -4.10 -8.49
C ILE A 78 -22.56 -3.46 -8.97
N PRO A 79 -23.05 -3.76 -10.20
CA PRO A 79 -24.27 -3.16 -10.72
C PRO A 79 -25.49 -3.43 -9.84
N ALA A 80 -25.61 -4.64 -9.29
CA ALA A 80 -26.72 -5.00 -8.40
C ALA A 80 -26.73 -4.15 -7.12
N TYR A 81 -25.54 -3.79 -6.57
CA TYR A 81 -25.42 -2.89 -5.43
C TYR A 81 -25.87 -1.48 -5.81
N ALA A 82 -25.33 -0.92 -6.89
CA ALA A 82 -25.68 0.43 -7.37
C ALA A 82 -27.19 0.55 -7.69
N ASN A 83 -27.79 -0.50 -8.27
CA ASN A 83 -29.24 -0.54 -8.54
C ASN A 83 -30.09 -0.60 -7.25
N ALA A 84 -29.59 -1.27 -6.21
CA ALA A 84 -30.30 -1.40 -4.95
C ALA A 84 -30.26 -0.12 -4.10
N VAL A 85 -29.10 0.58 -4.06
CA VAL A 85 -28.91 1.75 -3.19
C VAL A 85 -29.02 3.09 -3.91
N GLY A 86 -28.96 3.09 -5.23
CA GLY A 86 -28.91 4.29 -6.07
C GLY A 86 -27.49 4.82 -6.31
N ALA A 87 -27.31 5.56 -7.41
CA ALA A 87 -25.99 6.06 -7.85
C ALA A 87 -25.28 6.95 -6.81
N GLN A 88 -26.03 7.81 -6.14
CA GLN A 88 -25.48 8.70 -5.12
C GLN A 88 -24.95 7.95 -3.90
N ALA A 89 -25.67 6.92 -3.42
CA ALA A 89 -25.20 6.10 -2.30
C ALA A 89 -24.02 5.21 -2.70
N ALA A 90 -23.98 4.71 -3.94
CA ALA A 90 -22.82 4.00 -4.46
C ALA A 90 -21.58 4.91 -4.54
N ALA A 91 -21.71 6.14 -5.03
CA ALA A 91 -20.64 7.12 -5.02
C ALA A 91 -20.17 7.46 -3.58
N MET A 92 -21.10 7.62 -2.63
CA MET A 92 -20.77 7.80 -1.21
C MET A 92 -19.99 6.60 -0.64
N THR A 93 -20.31 5.38 -1.06
CA THR A 93 -19.57 4.18 -0.64
C THR A 93 -18.10 4.24 -1.07
N PHE A 94 -17.81 4.65 -2.30
CA PHE A 94 -16.44 4.88 -2.76
C PHE A 94 -15.74 5.97 -1.95
N PHE A 95 -16.42 7.10 -1.69
CA PHE A 95 -15.83 8.18 -0.93
C PHE A 95 -15.51 7.76 0.51
N VAL A 96 -16.42 7.12 1.21
CA VAL A 96 -16.17 6.56 2.55
C VAL A 96 -15.00 5.58 2.52
N GLY A 97 -14.96 4.69 1.53
CA GLY A 97 -13.86 3.74 1.33
C GLY A 97 -12.52 4.45 1.17
N SER A 98 -12.46 5.54 0.40
CA SER A 98 -11.22 6.31 0.18
C SER A 98 -10.72 6.99 1.45
N LEU A 99 -11.61 7.45 2.34
CA LEU A 99 -11.24 8.00 3.64
C LEU A 99 -10.59 6.93 4.54
N PHE A 100 -11.15 5.70 4.57
CA PHE A 100 -10.55 4.58 5.30
C PHE A 100 -9.16 4.22 4.74
N PHE A 101 -8.98 4.22 3.42
CA PHE A 101 -7.67 4.04 2.79
C PHE A 101 -6.68 5.13 3.22
N THR A 102 -7.12 6.38 3.30
CA THR A 102 -6.27 7.50 3.70
C THR A 102 -5.82 7.37 5.15
N VAL A 103 -6.73 7.07 6.07
CA VAL A 103 -6.38 6.86 7.48
C VAL A 103 -5.43 5.67 7.64
N ALA A 104 -5.70 4.55 6.96
CA ALA A 104 -4.84 3.36 6.97
C ALA A 104 -3.43 3.67 6.44
N SER A 105 -3.35 4.38 5.32
CA SER A 105 -2.06 4.78 4.70
C SER A 105 -1.28 5.74 5.57
N TYR A 106 -1.95 6.69 6.24
CA TYR A 106 -1.31 7.56 7.22
C TYR A 106 -0.76 6.78 8.41
N LEU A 107 -1.53 5.85 8.97
CA LEU A 107 -1.04 4.99 10.05
C LEU A 107 0.13 4.10 9.60
N ALA A 108 0.12 3.59 8.37
CA ALA A 108 1.26 2.87 7.80
C ALA A 108 2.50 3.76 7.66
N PHE A 109 2.32 5.02 7.25
CA PHE A 109 3.40 6.02 7.24
C PHE A 109 3.94 6.28 8.66
N VAL A 110 3.06 6.51 9.63
CA VAL A 110 3.42 6.68 11.05
C VAL A 110 4.21 5.47 11.56
N GLN A 111 3.81 4.26 11.20
CA GLN A 111 4.52 3.03 11.57
C GLN A 111 5.98 3.02 11.11
N VAL A 112 6.25 3.56 9.91
CA VAL A 112 7.61 3.65 9.36
C VAL A 112 8.43 4.76 10.03
N VAL A 113 7.83 5.92 10.30
CA VAL A 113 8.56 7.08 10.82
C VAL A 113 8.76 7.02 12.33
N ARG A 114 7.90 6.36 13.08
CA ARG A 114 7.91 6.26 14.53
C ARG A 114 9.12 5.46 15.02
N GLN A 115 10.07 6.11 15.67
CA GLN A 115 11.25 5.46 16.27
C GLN A 115 11.10 5.28 17.78
N ASP A 116 10.60 6.31 18.48
CA ASP A 116 10.56 6.37 19.95
C ASP A 116 9.14 6.42 20.50
N GLY A 117 8.17 5.91 19.75
CA GLY A 117 6.78 5.87 20.17
C GLY A 117 6.02 7.20 20.07
N ARG A 118 6.68 8.33 19.76
CA ARG A 118 6.10 9.68 19.80
C ARG A 118 6.06 10.45 18.49
N SER A 119 6.88 10.08 17.49
CA SER A 119 6.96 10.81 16.22
C SER A 119 5.80 10.48 15.30
N TRP A 120 5.03 11.49 14.88
CA TRP A 120 3.96 11.39 13.89
C TRP A 120 4.45 11.73 12.48
N PHE A 121 5.61 12.36 12.38
CA PHE A 121 6.28 12.71 11.13
C PHE A 121 7.80 12.68 11.35
N ALA A 122 8.55 12.10 10.39
CA ALA A 122 10.01 12.18 10.36
C ALA A 122 10.51 12.00 8.91
N TRP A 123 11.63 12.62 8.59
CA TRP A 123 12.28 12.52 7.27
C TRP A 123 13.21 11.32 7.23
N LYS A 124 12.87 10.26 6.48
CA LYS A 124 13.64 9.01 6.36
C LYS A 124 13.88 8.58 4.91
N PRO A 125 14.49 9.42 4.06
CA PRO A 125 14.65 9.16 2.63
C PRO A 125 15.52 7.93 2.32
N ALA A 126 16.30 7.46 3.29
CA ALA A 126 17.15 6.28 3.15
C ALA A 126 16.39 4.95 3.35
N GLU A 127 15.13 4.98 3.71
CA GLU A 127 14.29 3.79 3.89
C GLU A 127 13.32 3.66 2.73
N ILE A 128 13.36 2.54 2.00
CA ILE A 128 12.43 2.29 0.88
C ILE A 128 10.98 2.25 1.34
N GLY A 129 10.70 1.67 2.53
CA GLY A 129 9.38 1.65 3.14
C GLY A 129 8.82 3.04 3.43
N TYR A 130 9.67 4.04 3.68
CA TYR A 130 9.26 5.44 3.81
C TYR A 130 8.63 5.96 2.51
N TRP A 131 9.31 5.74 1.39
CA TRP A 131 8.80 6.16 0.07
C TRP A 131 7.55 5.38 -0.33
N ALA A 132 7.51 4.07 -0.06
CA ALA A 132 6.32 3.27 -0.31
C ALA A 132 5.09 3.84 0.41
N CYS A 133 5.19 4.10 1.71
CA CYS A 133 4.08 4.63 2.49
C CYS A 133 3.74 6.08 2.13
N LEU A 134 4.73 6.93 1.85
CA LEU A 134 4.50 8.32 1.46
C LEU A 134 3.78 8.42 0.12
N VAL A 135 4.25 7.69 -0.90
CA VAL A 135 3.62 7.68 -2.23
C VAL A 135 2.22 7.08 -2.15
N GLN A 136 2.00 6.02 -1.36
CA GLN A 136 0.67 5.46 -1.15
C GLN A 136 -0.27 6.49 -0.50
N LEU A 137 0.17 7.20 0.54
CA LEU A 137 -0.62 8.24 1.19
C LEU A 137 -1.00 9.35 0.21
N VAL A 138 -0.06 9.81 -0.62
CA VAL A 138 -0.36 10.79 -1.69
C VAL A 138 -1.41 10.23 -2.65
N GLY A 139 -1.30 8.97 -3.06
CA GLY A 139 -2.27 8.30 -3.92
C GLY A 139 -3.68 8.27 -3.31
N THR A 140 -3.80 8.02 -1.99
CA THR A 140 -5.11 8.04 -1.33
C THR A 140 -5.74 9.44 -1.30
N LEU A 141 -4.93 10.50 -1.20
CA LEU A 141 -5.44 11.87 -1.28
C LEU A 141 -6.03 12.17 -2.67
N TYR A 142 -5.41 11.68 -3.74
CA TYR A 142 -5.96 11.77 -5.09
C TYR A 142 -7.26 10.99 -5.23
N PHE A 143 -7.37 9.79 -4.63
CA PHE A 143 -8.63 9.05 -4.59
C PHE A 143 -9.71 9.75 -3.76
N ASN A 144 -9.37 10.47 -2.70
CA ASN A 144 -10.35 11.30 -1.99
C ASN A 144 -10.89 12.42 -2.90
N VAL A 145 -10.01 13.04 -3.70
CA VAL A 145 -10.43 14.09 -4.66
C VAL A 145 -11.40 13.52 -5.68
N THR A 146 -11.03 12.42 -6.35
CA THR A 146 -11.87 11.83 -7.40
C THR A 146 -13.21 11.30 -6.86
N THR A 147 -13.19 10.59 -5.72
CA THR A 147 -14.41 10.03 -5.12
C THR A 147 -15.31 11.12 -4.53
N PHE A 148 -14.75 12.21 -4.01
CA PHE A 148 -15.51 13.36 -3.59
C PHE A 148 -16.14 14.10 -4.78
N ALA A 149 -15.36 14.33 -5.85
CA ALA A 149 -15.86 14.96 -7.07
C ALA A 149 -17.02 14.15 -7.70
N ALA A 150 -16.98 12.82 -7.62
CA ALA A 150 -18.05 11.94 -8.08
C ALA A 150 -19.37 12.07 -7.28
N LEU A 151 -19.37 12.74 -6.13
CA LEU A 151 -20.58 13.09 -5.37
C LEU A 151 -21.23 14.39 -5.84
N LEU A 152 -20.51 15.18 -6.62
CA LEU A 152 -20.94 16.49 -7.08
C LEU A 152 -21.51 16.37 -8.51
N ASP A 153 -22.33 17.32 -8.87
CA ASP A 153 -22.80 17.48 -10.25
C ASP A 153 -21.72 18.17 -11.08
N VAL A 154 -20.78 17.37 -11.58
CA VAL A 154 -19.61 17.84 -12.33
C VAL A 154 -19.98 18.01 -13.82
N PRO A 155 -19.77 19.21 -14.40
CA PRO A 155 -19.97 19.42 -15.84
C PRO A 155 -19.14 18.45 -16.68
N PRO A 156 -19.65 17.98 -17.84
CA PRO A 156 -18.95 16.98 -18.68
C PRO A 156 -17.53 17.39 -19.10
N ASP A 157 -17.29 18.66 -19.35
CA ASP A 157 -16.00 19.23 -19.72
C ASP A 157 -14.99 19.26 -18.56
N ALA A 158 -15.45 19.14 -17.32
CA ALA A 158 -14.61 19.12 -16.13
C ALA A 158 -14.29 17.69 -15.64
N VAL A 159 -15.05 16.67 -16.06
CA VAL A 159 -14.91 15.26 -15.58
C VAL A 159 -13.47 14.75 -15.76
N ASP A 160 -12.85 14.98 -16.92
CA ASP A 160 -11.45 14.58 -17.15
C ASP A 160 -10.52 15.18 -16.08
N ARG A 161 -10.66 16.46 -15.78
CA ARG A 161 -9.74 17.19 -14.91
C ARG A 161 -9.92 16.86 -13.42
N VAL A 162 -11.18 16.71 -12.96
CA VAL A 162 -11.46 16.60 -11.50
C VAL A 162 -11.78 15.18 -11.05
N ILE A 163 -12.11 14.26 -11.97
CA ILE A 163 -12.38 12.85 -11.67
C ILE A 163 -11.28 11.97 -12.25
N TRP A 164 -11.13 11.93 -13.59
CA TRP A 164 -10.25 10.96 -14.20
C TRP A 164 -8.77 11.20 -13.91
N ARG A 165 -8.25 12.41 -14.04
CA ARG A 165 -6.81 12.68 -13.76
C ARG A 165 -6.42 12.38 -12.34
N PRO A 166 -7.16 12.79 -11.29
CA PRO A 166 -6.85 12.37 -9.93
C PRO A 166 -6.91 10.86 -9.75
N ASP A 167 -7.88 10.16 -10.35
CA ASP A 167 -7.95 8.70 -10.32
C ASP A 167 -6.71 8.05 -10.95
N ALA A 168 -6.32 8.48 -12.13
CA ALA A 168 -5.14 7.97 -12.84
C ALA A 168 -3.83 8.22 -12.06
N ILE A 169 -3.67 9.43 -11.48
CA ILE A 169 -2.50 9.76 -10.65
C ILE A 169 -2.51 8.91 -9.38
N GLY A 170 -3.66 8.76 -8.71
CA GLY A 170 -3.84 7.90 -7.54
C GLY A 170 -3.45 6.46 -7.83
N SER A 171 -3.94 5.90 -8.96
CA SER A 171 -3.63 4.54 -9.41
C SER A 171 -2.13 4.37 -9.72
N ALA A 172 -1.49 5.34 -10.36
CA ALA A 172 -0.04 5.34 -10.60
C ALA A 172 0.75 5.38 -9.27
N CYS A 173 0.33 6.20 -8.30
CA CYS A 173 0.93 6.23 -6.98
C CYS A 173 0.82 4.87 -6.27
N PHE A 174 -0.34 4.21 -6.33
CA PHE A 174 -0.53 2.87 -5.74
C PHE A 174 0.38 1.84 -6.40
N LEU A 175 0.55 1.88 -7.71
CA LEU A 175 1.45 0.98 -8.44
C LEU A 175 2.91 1.19 -8.02
N VAL A 176 3.36 2.44 -7.95
CA VAL A 176 4.73 2.77 -7.49
C VAL A 176 4.93 2.35 -6.03
N ALA A 177 3.98 2.66 -5.14
CA ALA A 177 4.04 2.29 -3.73
C ALA A 177 4.12 0.78 -3.54
N SER A 178 3.29 0.02 -4.27
CA SER A 178 3.27 -1.44 -4.24
C SER A 178 4.57 -2.04 -4.78
N ALA A 179 5.15 -1.47 -5.85
CA ALA A 179 6.46 -1.88 -6.38
C ALA A 179 7.57 -1.69 -5.35
N LEU A 180 7.59 -0.55 -4.67
CA LEU A 180 8.56 -0.28 -3.60
C LEU A 180 8.38 -1.23 -2.41
N ALA A 181 7.13 -1.48 -1.99
CA ALA A 181 6.83 -2.40 -0.90
C ALA A 181 7.20 -3.85 -1.24
N PHE A 182 6.94 -4.29 -2.47
CA PHE A 182 7.31 -5.62 -2.97
C PHE A 182 8.84 -5.78 -3.01
N ALA A 183 9.55 -4.77 -3.51
CA ALA A 183 11.01 -4.77 -3.55
C ALA A 183 11.63 -4.78 -2.14
N GLU A 184 11.00 -4.12 -1.16
CA GLU A 184 11.41 -4.18 0.25
C GLU A 184 11.23 -5.58 0.83
N ALA A 185 10.06 -6.20 0.64
CA ALA A 185 9.74 -7.53 1.16
C ALA A 185 10.63 -8.61 0.52
N GLY A 186 10.85 -8.51 -0.78
CA GLY A 186 11.67 -9.45 -1.53
C GLY A 186 13.18 -9.22 -1.41
N HIS A 187 13.61 -8.10 -0.82
CA HIS A 187 15.01 -7.66 -0.75
C HIS A 187 15.70 -7.51 -2.12
N ARG A 188 14.90 -7.38 -3.18
CA ARG A 188 15.29 -7.17 -4.60
C ARG A 188 14.12 -6.54 -5.34
N TRP A 189 14.36 -5.92 -6.49
CA TRP A 189 13.29 -5.40 -7.36
C TRP A 189 12.35 -6.49 -7.86
N TRP A 190 12.87 -7.68 -8.09
CA TRP A 190 12.11 -8.88 -8.42
C TRP A 190 12.55 -10.06 -7.58
N SER A 191 11.61 -10.78 -6.97
CA SER A 191 11.88 -11.93 -6.13
C SER A 191 10.68 -12.89 -6.13
N TRP A 192 10.95 -14.18 -5.94
CA TRP A 192 9.95 -15.21 -5.76
C TRP A 192 10.16 -15.87 -4.39
N ARG A 193 9.23 -15.65 -3.46
CA ARG A 193 9.34 -16.10 -2.06
C ARG A 193 7.99 -16.57 -1.51
N PRO A 194 7.39 -17.64 -2.08
CA PRO A 194 6.05 -18.10 -1.70
C PRO A 194 5.97 -18.63 -0.26
N GLY A 195 7.09 -18.89 0.42
CA GLY A 195 7.13 -19.26 1.83
C GLY A 195 7.06 -18.06 2.80
N GLU A 196 7.15 -16.83 2.30
CA GLU A 196 7.17 -15.62 3.13
C GLU A 196 5.83 -14.87 3.06
N ARG A 197 5.19 -14.67 4.20
CA ARG A 197 3.90 -13.97 4.29
C ARG A 197 3.97 -12.52 3.78
N ASP A 198 5.04 -11.80 4.11
CA ASP A 198 5.29 -10.44 3.62
C ASP A 198 5.29 -10.37 2.10
N TRP A 199 5.87 -11.38 1.47
CA TRP A 199 5.88 -11.48 0.02
C TRP A 199 4.46 -11.63 -0.54
N HIS A 200 3.61 -12.48 0.06
CA HIS A 200 2.22 -12.62 -0.37
C HIS A 200 1.43 -11.32 -0.23
N ILE A 201 1.54 -10.64 0.92
CA ILE A 201 0.85 -9.37 1.15
C ILE A 201 1.25 -8.34 0.08
N THR A 202 2.55 -8.20 -0.17
CA THR A 202 3.02 -7.21 -1.14
C THR A 202 2.76 -7.60 -2.59
N ALA A 203 2.79 -8.89 -2.93
CA ALA A 203 2.41 -9.39 -4.25
C ALA A 203 0.92 -9.16 -4.54
N LEU A 204 0.03 -9.41 -3.57
CA LEU A 204 -1.40 -9.13 -3.68
C LEU A 204 -1.65 -7.63 -3.84
N ASN A 205 -0.99 -6.77 -3.06
CA ASN A 205 -1.08 -5.32 -3.23
C ASN A 205 -0.59 -4.87 -4.62
N MET A 206 0.48 -5.48 -5.14
CA MET A 206 0.98 -5.21 -6.48
C MET A 206 -0.08 -5.54 -7.54
N TRP A 207 -0.66 -6.74 -7.49
CA TRP A 207 -1.73 -7.11 -8.42
C TRP A 207 -2.95 -6.22 -8.27
N GLY A 208 -3.35 -5.89 -7.04
CA GLY A 208 -4.40 -4.92 -6.79
C GLY A 208 -4.14 -3.59 -7.49
N SER A 209 -2.92 -3.06 -7.37
CA SER A 209 -2.51 -1.79 -8.01
C SER A 209 -2.49 -1.88 -9.54
N VAL A 210 -2.10 -3.02 -10.13
CA VAL A 210 -2.15 -3.25 -11.58
C VAL A 210 -3.60 -3.18 -12.07
N PHE A 211 -4.54 -3.83 -11.37
CA PHE A 211 -5.95 -3.80 -11.75
C PHE A 211 -6.59 -2.41 -11.54
N PHE A 212 -6.19 -1.65 -10.52
CA PHE A 212 -6.60 -0.25 -10.39
C PHE A 212 -6.05 0.61 -11.54
N GLY A 213 -4.81 0.38 -11.97
CA GLY A 213 -4.27 1.04 -13.16
C GLY A 213 -5.05 0.70 -14.42
N LEU A 214 -5.45 -0.57 -14.61
CA LEU A 214 -6.29 -1.00 -15.71
C LEU A 214 -7.68 -0.35 -15.64
N SER A 215 -8.25 -0.24 -14.43
CA SER A 215 -9.49 0.48 -14.19
C SER A 215 -9.40 1.94 -14.63
N ALA A 216 -8.35 2.65 -14.23
CA ALA A 216 -8.14 4.04 -14.61
C ALA A 216 -8.02 4.24 -16.14
N VAL A 217 -7.36 3.30 -16.84
CA VAL A 217 -7.32 3.31 -18.32
C VAL A 217 -8.72 3.12 -18.90
N GLY A 218 -9.51 2.17 -18.37
CA GLY A 218 -10.88 1.93 -18.81
C GLY A 218 -11.83 3.10 -18.53
N ALA A 219 -11.59 3.82 -17.44
CA ALA A 219 -12.39 4.97 -17.02
C ALA A 219 -12.09 6.27 -17.77
N TYR A 220 -11.12 6.30 -18.69
CA TYR A 220 -10.86 7.48 -19.51
C TYR A 220 -12.07 7.81 -20.37
N VAL A 221 -12.53 9.06 -20.29
CA VAL A 221 -13.67 9.58 -21.06
C VAL A 221 -13.15 10.07 -22.41
N GLN A 222 -13.64 9.45 -23.48
CA GLN A 222 -13.30 9.81 -24.84
C GLN A 222 -13.97 11.13 -25.26
N PRO A 223 -13.51 11.79 -26.32
CA PRO A 223 -14.17 12.99 -26.86
C PRO A 223 -15.65 12.78 -27.24
N SER A 224 -16.08 11.52 -27.45
CA SER A 224 -17.48 11.13 -27.65
C SER A 224 -18.34 11.23 -26.38
N GLY A 225 -17.73 11.40 -25.21
CA GLY A 225 -18.39 11.35 -23.90
C GLY A 225 -18.52 9.93 -23.31
N GLU A 226 -18.06 8.91 -24.01
CA GLU A 226 -18.11 7.52 -23.55
C GLU A 226 -16.82 7.11 -22.83
N LEU A 227 -16.93 6.15 -21.89
CA LEU A 227 -15.76 5.52 -21.28
C LEU A 227 -15.00 4.70 -22.33
N THR A 228 -13.68 4.69 -22.24
CA THR A 228 -12.83 3.84 -23.09
C THR A 228 -13.23 2.38 -22.98
N ASN A 229 -13.48 1.88 -21.78
CA ASN A 229 -13.98 0.52 -21.57
C ASN A 229 -14.61 0.38 -20.16
N ALA A 230 -15.93 0.37 -20.10
CA ALA A 230 -16.66 0.24 -18.82
C ALA A 230 -16.39 -1.09 -18.10
N THR A 231 -16.10 -2.18 -18.83
CA THR A 231 -15.75 -3.47 -18.23
C THR A 231 -14.39 -3.40 -17.53
N TRP A 232 -13.40 -2.76 -18.14
CA TRP A 232 -12.09 -2.54 -17.51
C TRP A 232 -12.19 -1.59 -16.32
N SER A 233 -12.99 -0.53 -16.44
CA SER A 233 -13.20 0.42 -15.36
C SER A 233 -13.80 -0.27 -14.13
N ASN A 234 -14.96 -0.90 -14.24
CA ASN A 234 -15.64 -1.54 -13.11
C ASN A 234 -14.95 -2.84 -12.68
N GLY A 235 -14.59 -3.70 -13.65
CA GLY A 235 -13.93 -4.97 -13.39
C GLY A 235 -12.54 -4.80 -12.78
N GLY A 236 -11.78 -3.83 -13.26
CA GLY A 236 -10.46 -3.49 -12.70
C GLY A 236 -10.55 -3.03 -11.26
N THR A 237 -11.49 -2.11 -10.96
CA THR A 237 -11.75 -1.67 -9.58
C THR A 237 -12.14 -2.84 -8.69
N PHE A 238 -13.10 -3.68 -9.11
CA PHE A 238 -13.57 -4.83 -8.35
C PHE A 238 -12.44 -5.81 -8.03
N VAL A 239 -11.75 -6.29 -9.06
CA VAL A 239 -10.67 -7.29 -8.90
C VAL A 239 -9.51 -6.71 -8.09
N GLY A 240 -9.13 -5.47 -8.37
CA GLY A 240 -8.09 -4.78 -7.60
C GLY A 240 -8.44 -4.65 -6.13
N ALA A 241 -9.69 -4.28 -5.81
CA ALA A 241 -10.16 -4.18 -4.44
C ALA A 241 -10.21 -5.53 -3.72
N VAL A 242 -10.54 -6.63 -4.42
CA VAL A 242 -10.48 -7.99 -3.86
C VAL A 242 -9.04 -8.36 -3.48
N PHE A 243 -8.05 -8.06 -4.32
CA PHE A 243 -6.64 -8.29 -3.99
C PHE A 243 -6.20 -7.48 -2.76
N PHE A 244 -6.57 -6.20 -2.67
CA PHE A 244 -6.29 -5.38 -1.49
C PHE A 244 -7.00 -5.90 -0.25
N LEU A 245 -8.24 -6.38 -0.36
CA LEU A 245 -9.01 -6.96 0.73
C LEU A 245 -8.29 -8.19 1.31
N ILE A 246 -7.86 -9.12 0.45
CA ILE A 246 -7.12 -10.32 0.87
C ILE A 246 -5.80 -9.93 1.54
N ALA A 247 -5.03 -9.01 0.94
CA ALA A 247 -3.77 -8.52 1.51
C ALA A 247 -3.99 -7.89 2.90
N SER A 248 -5.09 -7.15 3.07
CA SER A 248 -5.45 -6.49 4.32
C SER A 248 -5.81 -7.49 5.43
N PHE A 249 -6.55 -8.55 5.13
CA PHE A 249 -6.82 -9.65 6.06
C PHE A 249 -5.52 -10.36 6.48
N LEU A 250 -4.61 -10.59 5.54
CA LEU A 250 -3.31 -11.15 5.87
C LEU A 250 -2.52 -10.21 6.81
N THR A 251 -2.55 -8.90 6.57
CA THR A 251 -1.91 -7.90 7.42
C THR A 251 -2.47 -7.90 8.85
N MET A 252 -3.81 -7.97 9.03
CA MET A 252 -4.43 -8.11 10.35
C MET A 252 -3.96 -9.36 11.10
N GLY A 253 -3.80 -10.47 10.40
CA GLY A 253 -3.34 -11.72 10.99
C GLY A 253 -1.91 -11.68 11.51
N GLU A 254 -1.07 -10.73 11.05
CA GLU A 254 0.27 -10.50 11.61
C GLU A 254 0.22 -9.84 12.99
N GLY A 255 -0.70 -8.91 13.22
CA GLY A 255 -0.87 -8.21 14.49
C GLY A 255 -1.43 -9.08 15.64
N LYS A 256 -1.78 -10.35 15.37
CA LYS A 256 -2.25 -11.30 16.39
C LYS A 256 -1.16 -12.24 16.91
N ARG A 257 0.01 -12.29 16.27
CA ARG A 257 1.10 -13.23 16.58
C ARG A 257 2.32 -12.59 17.24
N SER A 258 2.24 -11.27 17.50
CA SER A 258 3.28 -10.50 18.19
C SER A 258 3.00 -10.40 19.69
#